data_eb5e539583535c8205b1c139f7e3347b
#
_entry.id   eb5e539583535c8205b1c139f7e3347b
#
_cell.length_a   1.000
_cell.length_b   1.000
_cell.length_c   1.000
_cell.angle_alpha   90.00
_cell.angle_beta   90.00
_cell.angle_gamma   90.00
#
_symmetry.space_group_name_H-M   'P 1'
#
loop_
_entity.id
_entity.type
_entity.pdbx_description
1 polymer ?
#
loop_
_entity_poly.entity_id
_entity_poly.type
_entity_poly.pdbx_seq_one_letter_code
_entity_poly.pdbx_strand_id
1 'polypeptide(L)'
;MKRPLTISVLAFLWAGWAVALAKITPEQAKSLPPPASRKVDFVKEIKPIFEASCIKCHGRGRTKGDLSIESRETLIKGGESGPAIIPGKSAESHLIELVAGLDPDSVMPQKGKRLTPGQIGVLRAWIDQGAPWDAGISFAKPPPVNLVPRKPELPVARRGVTNPIDRLLQPYYEAHSLKPAKSVSDRVFVRRAYLDAIGLLPTPEELDEFLAGKRPDKREQLVKRLLADNRRYAEHWLTFWNDALRNDYRGTGYIDGGRKQITDWLYSALAKNMPFDEFVRELIDPVPESEGFIKGIVWRGVVNASQTPQMQAAQNISQVFMGVNLKCASCHDSFINDWMLSDSYGLAGIFSDQPLEMVRCDKPTGQFAKTKFIYPELGEINPEAEKSQRLKQLADLVTSRQDGRLTRTMVNRLWARFMGRGLIEPPDEMDNAASWTTATISSTRSS
;
A
#
# COMPACT_ATOMS: atom_id res chain seq x y z
N MET A 1 7.76 43.89 -74.27
CA MET A 1 9.02 43.50 -73.68
C MET A 1 8.74 42.63 -72.45
N LYS A 2 8.87 41.33 -72.60
CA LYS A 2 8.60 40.33 -71.49
C LYS A 2 9.96 39.93 -70.92
N ARG A 3 10.12 40.11 -69.58
CA ARG A 3 11.29 39.58 -68.86
C ARG A 3 10.94 38.19 -68.30
N PRO A 4 11.81 37.19 -68.34
CA PRO A 4 11.57 35.90 -67.76
C PRO A 4 11.90 35.91 -66.24
N LEU A 5 11.04 35.22 -65.48
CA LEU A 5 11.17 34.93 -64.05
C LEU A 5 12.09 33.72 -63.89
N THR A 6 13.22 33.90 -63.27
CA THR A 6 14.12 32.80 -62.87
C THR A 6 13.67 32.29 -61.50
N ILE A 7 13.24 31.01 -61.49
CA ILE A 7 12.90 30.29 -60.26
C ILE A 7 14.19 29.63 -59.74
N SER A 8 14.73 30.16 -58.60
CA SER A 8 15.79 29.50 -57.85
C SER A 8 15.21 28.40 -56.96
N VAL A 9 15.52 27.15 -57.27
CA VAL A 9 15.21 26.00 -56.41
C VAL A 9 16.26 25.93 -55.31
N LEU A 10 15.85 26.31 -54.07
CA LEU A 10 16.64 26.08 -52.88
C LEU A 10 16.45 24.60 -52.43
N ALA A 11 17.47 23.78 -52.65
CA ALA A 11 17.55 22.44 -52.12
C ALA A 11 17.83 22.52 -50.62
N PHE A 12 16.81 22.24 -49.79
CA PHE A 12 17.00 22.00 -48.36
C PHE A 12 17.69 20.66 -48.14
N LEU A 13 18.95 20.70 -47.81
CA LEU A 13 19.66 19.55 -47.25
C LEU A 13 19.12 19.25 -45.87
N TRP A 14 18.31 18.22 -45.74
CA TRP A 14 17.98 17.59 -44.47
C TRP A 14 19.23 16.90 -43.92
N ALA A 15 19.99 17.58 -43.08
CA ALA A 15 20.99 16.95 -42.22
C ALA A 15 20.21 16.16 -41.16
N GLY A 16 19.99 14.87 -41.40
CA GLY A 16 19.49 13.95 -40.39
C GLY A 16 20.48 13.94 -39.23
N TRP A 17 20.06 14.46 -38.08
CA TRP A 17 20.74 14.21 -36.82
C TRP A 17 20.52 12.73 -36.50
N ALA A 18 21.50 11.88 -36.91
CA ALA A 18 21.66 10.57 -36.32
C ALA A 18 22.06 10.79 -34.85
N VAL A 19 21.12 10.58 -33.94
CA VAL A 19 21.45 10.43 -32.50
C VAL A 19 22.45 9.29 -32.44
N ALA A 20 23.70 9.59 -32.17
CA ALA A 20 24.73 8.59 -31.96
C ALA A 20 24.34 7.78 -30.72
N LEU A 21 23.75 6.61 -30.92
CA LEU A 21 23.68 5.60 -29.90
C LEU A 21 25.10 5.34 -29.43
N ALA A 22 25.38 5.55 -28.14
CA ALA A 22 26.66 5.25 -27.54
C ALA A 22 26.96 3.77 -27.81
N LYS A 23 27.79 3.48 -28.77
CA LYS A 23 28.19 2.12 -29.10
C LYS A 23 29.39 1.76 -28.26
N ILE A 24 29.28 0.70 -27.49
CA ILE A 24 30.42 0.09 -26.79
C ILE A 24 31.53 -0.10 -27.85
N THR A 25 32.71 0.50 -27.62
CA THR A 25 33.82 0.37 -28.55
C THR A 25 34.35 -1.06 -28.59
N PRO A 26 35.00 -1.51 -29.65
CA PRO A 26 35.58 -2.85 -29.73
C PRO A 26 36.54 -3.18 -28.57
N GLU A 27 37.23 -2.15 -28.02
CA GLU A 27 38.11 -2.31 -26.86
C GLU A 27 37.32 -2.49 -25.59
N GLN A 28 36.28 -1.69 -25.37
CA GLN A 28 35.36 -1.86 -24.25
C GLN A 28 34.63 -3.21 -24.26
N ALA A 29 34.27 -3.70 -25.47
CA ALA A 29 33.65 -5.01 -25.63
C ALA A 29 34.55 -6.17 -25.17
N LYS A 30 35.87 -6.01 -25.28
CA LYS A 30 36.87 -7.01 -24.80
C LYS A 30 36.97 -7.02 -23.27
N SER A 31 36.66 -5.93 -22.62
CA SER A 31 36.71 -5.83 -21.15
C SER A 31 35.42 -6.36 -20.45
N LEU A 32 34.38 -6.64 -21.25
CA LEU A 32 33.11 -7.16 -20.69
C LEU A 32 33.31 -8.60 -20.16
N PRO A 33 32.67 -8.96 -19.04
CA PRO A 33 32.61 -10.33 -18.57
C PRO A 33 32.08 -11.25 -19.71
N PRO A 34 32.66 -12.43 -19.92
CA PRO A 34 32.20 -13.34 -20.98
C PRO A 34 30.74 -13.75 -20.73
N PRO A 35 29.95 -13.93 -21.81
CA PRO A 35 28.60 -14.45 -21.68
C PRO A 35 28.65 -15.90 -21.14
N ALA A 36 27.66 -16.27 -20.32
CA ALA A 36 27.56 -17.63 -19.81
C ALA A 36 27.41 -18.63 -20.99
N SER A 37 28.16 -19.73 -20.98
CA SER A 37 28.22 -20.72 -22.07
C SER A 37 27.03 -21.71 -22.09
N ARG A 38 25.95 -21.43 -21.38
CA ARG A 38 24.77 -22.29 -21.23
C ARG A 38 23.47 -21.55 -21.58
N LYS A 39 22.40 -22.29 -21.79
CA LYS A 39 21.07 -21.70 -21.88
C LYS A 39 20.70 -21.06 -20.57
N VAL A 40 20.21 -19.81 -20.60
CA VAL A 40 19.80 -19.04 -19.44
C VAL A 40 18.31 -19.20 -19.23
N ASP A 41 17.93 -19.48 -17.98
CA ASP A 41 16.52 -19.55 -17.51
C ASP A 41 16.10 -18.17 -17.01
N PHE A 42 15.08 -17.59 -17.64
CA PHE A 42 14.63 -16.25 -17.29
C PHE A 42 14.12 -16.18 -15.85
N VAL A 43 13.29 -17.15 -15.45
CA VAL A 43 12.65 -17.14 -14.12
C VAL A 43 13.65 -17.33 -12.99
N LYS A 44 14.62 -18.23 -13.18
CA LYS A 44 15.57 -18.59 -12.12
C LYS A 44 16.76 -17.65 -12.03
N GLU A 45 17.13 -16.98 -13.14
CA GLU A 45 18.40 -16.28 -13.23
C GLU A 45 18.25 -14.79 -13.56
N ILE A 46 17.40 -14.41 -14.53
CA ILE A 46 17.24 -13.01 -14.95
C ILE A 46 16.27 -12.29 -14.03
N LYS A 47 15.10 -12.87 -13.77
CA LYS A 47 14.07 -12.31 -12.90
C LYS A 47 14.63 -11.89 -11.55
N PRO A 48 15.41 -12.71 -10.81
CA PRO A 48 16.00 -12.31 -9.53
C PRO A 48 16.99 -11.14 -9.67
N ILE A 49 17.75 -11.04 -10.75
CA ILE A 49 18.65 -9.89 -11.00
C ILE A 49 17.82 -8.61 -11.15
N PHE A 50 16.77 -8.65 -11.97
CA PHE A 50 15.89 -7.49 -12.16
C PHE A 50 15.19 -7.09 -10.88
N GLU A 51 14.64 -8.04 -10.12
CA GLU A 51 13.98 -7.78 -8.84
C GLU A 51 14.90 -7.14 -7.80
N ALA A 52 16.13 -7.62 -7.72
CA ALA A 52 17.09 -7.10 -6.74
C ALA A 52 17.68 -5.73 -7.11
N SER A 53 17.87 -5.45 -8.40
CA SER A 53 18.73 -4.36 -8.85
C SER A 53 18.05 -3.31 -9.73
N CYS A 54 16.92 -3.60 -10.39
CA CYS A 54 16.39 -2.76 -11.47
C CYS A 54 14.97 -2.24 -11.20
N ILE A 55 14.04 -3.11 -10.74
CA ILE A 55 12.61 -2.77 -10.67
C ILE A 55 12.28 -1.63 -9.71
N LYS A 56 13.14 -1.37 -8.72
CA LYS A 56 12.94 -0.26 -7.78
C LYS A 56 12.89 1.11 -8.46
N CYS A 57 13.50 1.24 -9.63
CA CYS A 57 13.56 2.49 -10.39
C CYS A 57 12.89 2.38 -11.76
N HIS A 58 12.79 1.19 -12.34
CA HIS A 58 12.36 0.97 -13.71
C HIS A 58 11.19 -0.02 -13.86
N GLY A 59 10.49 -0.35 -12.79
CA GLY A 59 9.32 -1.24 -12.78
C GLY A 59 8.24 -0.78 -11.81
N ARG A 60 7.12 -1.47 -11.76
CA ARG A 60 5.96 -1.16 -10.91
C ARG A 60 5.44 0.27 -11.11
N GLY A 61 5.36 0.70 -12.37
CA GLY A 61 4.93 2.06 -12.74
C GLY A 61 6.00 3.13 -12.61
N ARG A 62 7.26 2.77 -12.28
CA ARG A 62 8.39 3.69 -12.20
C ARG A 62 9.20 3.62 -13.49
N THR A 63 9.46 4.79 -14.08
CA THR A 63 10.15 4.91 -15.36
C THR A 63 11.28 5.94 -15.27
N LYS A 64 12.23 5.74 -14.36
CA LYS A 64 13.36 6.67 -14.26
C LYS A 64 14.15 6.67 -15.55
N GLY A 65 14.42 7.86 -16.15
CA GLY A 65 15.00 7.98 -17.48
C GLY A 65 14.08 7.42 -18.58
N ASP A 66 12.78 7.50 -18.41
CA ASP A 66 11.73 6.94 -19.26
C ASP A 66 11.86 5.42 -19.58
N LEU A 67 12.77 4.73 -18.89
CA LEU A 67 12.94 3.30 -19.04
C LEU A 67 11.96 2.52 -18.17
N SER A 68 11.15 1.66 -18.78
CA SER A 68 10.37 0.61 -18.11
C SER A 68 10.95 -0.77 -18.45
N ILE A 69 11.08 -1.61 -17.43
CA ILE A 69 11.44 -3.02 -17.57
C ILE A 69 10.28 -3.95 -17.24
N GLU A 70 9.06 -3.46 -17.32
CA GLU A 70 7.87 -4.22 -16.92
C GLU A 70 7.53 -5.37 -17.86
N SER A 71 7.96 -5.27 -19.11
CA SER A 71 7.87 -6.32 -20.11
C SER A 71 9.09 -6.36 -21.03
N ARG A 72 9.21 -7.42 -21.83
CA ARG A 72 10.25 -7.53 -22.86
C ARG A 72 10.17 -6.39 -23.87
N GLU A 73 8.96 -6.03 -24.28
CA GLU A 73 8.70 -4.98 -25.29
C GLU A 73 9.15 -3.62 -24.79
N THR A 74 8.85 -3.28 -23.51
CA THR A 74 9.26 -2.00 -22.92
C THR A 74 10.77 -1.91 -22.76
N LEU A 75 11.42 -3.01 -22.42
CA LEU A 75 12.88 -3.09 -22.32
C LEU A 75 13.57 -2.91 -23.68
N ILE A 76 13.02 -3.50 -24.74
CA ILE A 76 13.51 -3.32 -26.12
C ILE A 76 13.24 -1.91 -26.62
N LYS A 77 12.06 -1.33 -26.32
CA LYS A 77 11.75 0.07 -26.64
C LYS A 77 12.77 1.01 -25.99
N GLY A 78 13.13 0.74 -24.72
CA GLY A 78 14.07 1.53 -23.94
C GLY A 78 13.47 2.82 -23.37
N GLY A 79 14.33 3.77 -23.04
CA GLY A 79 13.99 5.07 -22.44
C GLY A 79 14.61 6.24 -23.19
N GLU A 80 14.93 7.33 -22.46
CA GLU A 80 15.54 8.55 -23.00
C GLU A 80 16.80 8.31 -23.84
N SER A 81 17.59 7.28 -23.46
CA SER A 81 18.84 6.90 -24.17
C SER A 81 18.61 5.90 -25.32
N GLY A 82 17.35 5.61 -25.68
CA GLY A 82 17.00 4.62 -26.70
C GLY A 82 16.85 3.20 -26.16
N PRO A 83 16.94 2.15 -27.02
CA PRO A 83 16.78 0.76 -26.65
C PRO A 83 17.71 0.32 -25.51
N ALA A 84 17.17 -0.26 -24.46
CA ALA A 84 17.99 -0.75 -23.34
C ALA A 84 18.70 -2.07 -23.71
N ILE A 85 18.05 -2.93 -24.51
CA ILE A 85 18.64 -4.15 -25.03
C ILE A 85 18.40 -4.28 -26.54
N ILE A 86 19.34 -4.93 -27.22
CA ILE A 86 19.21 -5.36 -28.60
C ILE A 86 19.28 -6.88 -28.60
N PRO A 87 18.16 -7.60 -28.80
CA PRO A 87 18.14 -9.06 -28.78
C PRO A 87 19.15 -9.65 -29.74
N GLY A 88 19.93 -10.62 -29.29
CA GLY A 88 21.03 -11.24 -30.05
C GLY A 88 22.35 -10.47 -30.03
N LYS A 89 22.43 -9.30 -29.38
CA LYS A 89 23.59 -8.41 -29.44
C LYS A 89 23.89 -7.78 -28.04
N SER A 90 24.35 -8.58 -27.12
CA SER A 90 24.63 -8.12 -25.75
C SER A 90 25.73 -7.03 -25.73
N ALA A 91 26.75 -7.14 -26.57
CA ALA A 91 27.83 -6.16 -26.63
C ALA A 91 27.42 -4.79 -27.23
N GLU A 92 26.25 -4.72 -27.86
CA GLU A 92 25.68 -3.46 -28.38
C GLU A 92 24.53 -2.93 -27.51
N SER A 93 24.19 -3.63 -26.43
CA SER A 93 23.05 -3.32 -25.57
C SER A 93 23.44 -2.33 -24.46
N HIS A 94 22.75 -1.18 -24.41
CA HIS A 94 23.01 -0.10 -23.44
C HIS A 94 22.90 -0.57 -21.96
N LEU A 95 22.01 -1.52 -21.70
CA LEU A 95 21.92 -2.15 -20.38
C LEU A 95 23.26 -2.73 -19.92
N ILE A 96 23.97 -3.43 -20.83
CA ILE A 96 25.26 -4.06 -20.50
C ILE A 96 26.35 -3.01 -20.26
N GLU A 97 26.39 -1.96 -21.05
CA GLU A 97 27.29 -0.83 -20.85
C GLU A 97 27.17 -0.27 -19.43
N LEU A 98 25.92 0.02 -19.01
CA LEU A 98 25.62 0.61 -17.71
C LEU A 98 25.93 -0.32 -16.54
N VAL A 99 25.52 -1.61 -16.62
CA VAL A 99 25.74 -2.55 -15.51
C VAL A 99 27.19 -3.03 -15.40
N ALA A 100 27.94 -3.00 -16.51
CA ALA A 100 29.36 -3.29 -16.52
C ALA A 100 30.21 -2.08 -16.06
N GLY A 101 29.61 -0.89 -15.99
CA GLY A 101 30.30 0.33 -15.58
C GLY A 101 31.39 0.77 -16.57
N LEU A 102 31.13 0.62 -17.87
CA LEU A 102 32.05 1.05 -18.92
C LEU A 102 32.18 2.57 -18.99
N ASP A 103 31.14 3.29 -18.56
CA ASP A 103 31.17 4.71 -18.31
C ASP A 103 31.03 4.94 -16.78
N PRO A 104 32.05 5.49 -16.12
CA PRO A 104 32.01 5.73 -14.67
C PRO A 104 30.89 6.67 -14.21
N ASP A 105 30.44 7.58 -15.07
CA ASP A 105 29.43 8.59 -14.73
C ASP A 105 28.00 8.08 -14.87
N SER A 106 27.82 6.95 -15.56
CA SER A 106 26.50 6.39 -15.91
C SER A 106 26.24 4.97 -15.40
N VAL A 107 26.90 4.58 -14.32
CA VAL A 107 26.83 3.18 -13.80
C VAL A 107 25.47 2.84 -13.20
N MET A 108 24.95 1.64 -13.54
CA MET A 108 23.75 1.07 -12.91
C MET A 108 24.08 -0.22 -12.12
N PRO A 109 23.40 -0.47 -11.00
CA PRO A 109 22.49 0.46 -10.30
C PRO A 109 23.23 1.65 -9.67
N GLN A 110 22.63 2.84 -9.72
CA GLN A 110 23.20 4.06 -9.12
C GLN A 110 23.32 3.98 -7.59
N LYS A 111 22.47 3.17 -6.97
CA LYS A 111 22.45 2.94 -5.51
C LYS A 111 22.36 1.44 -5.24
N GLY A 112 23.05 1.00 -4.20
CA GLY A 112 23.04 -0.40 -3.79
C GLY A 112 24.22 -1.21 -4.33
N LYS A 113 24.11 -2.53 -4.27
CA LYS A 113 25.17 -3.44 -4.69
C LYS A 113 25.22 -3.54 -6.21
N ARG A 114 26.39 -3.35 -6.80
CA ARG A 114 26.62 -3.56 -8.24
C ARG A 114 26.49 -5.04 -8.60
N LEU A 115 26.19 -5.30 -9.87
CA LEU A 115 26.14 -6.66 -10.39
C LEU A 115 27.56 -7.27 -10.39
N THR A 116 27.61 -8.55 -10.08
CA THR A 116 28.87 -9.31 -10.19
C THR A 116 29.20 -9.63 -11.65
N PRO A 117 30.46 -9.87 -11.99
CA PRO A 117 30.84 -10.29 -13.34
C PRO A 117 30.05 -11.51 -13.83
N GLY A 118 29.75 -12.46 -12.95
CA GLY A 118 28.90 -13.61 -13.27
C GLY A 118 27.46 -13.24 -13.63
N GLN A 119 26.84 -12.32 -12.89
CA GLN A 119 25.50 -11.83 -13.22
C GLN A 119 25.47 -11.07 -14.56
N ILE A 120 26.51 -10.28 -14.83
CA ILE A 120 26.66 -9.58 -16.14
C ILE A 120 26.80 -10.62 -17.27
N GLY A 121 27.61 -11.65 -17.07
CA GLY A 121 27.74 -12.75 -18.01
C GLY A 121 26.44 -13.50 -18.29
N VAL A 122 25.61 -13.69 -17.27
CA VAL A 122 24.26 -14.28 -17.41
C VAL A 122 23.32 -13.35 -18.20
N LEU A 123 23.31 -12.03 -17.91
CA LEU A 123 22.53 -11.07 -18.69
C LEU A 123 22.97 -11.01 -20.15
N ARG A 124 24.28 -11.05 -20.42
CA ARG A 124 24.82 -11.09 -21.78
C ARG A 124 24.34 -12.32 -22.53
N ALA A 125 24.51 -13.51 -21.95
CA ALA A 125 24.06 -14.76 -22.55
C ALA A 125 22.55 -14.76 -22.83
N TRP A 126 21.74 -14.21 -21.91
CA TRP A 126 20.30 -14.09 -22.10
C TRP A 126 19.94 -13.18 -23.28
N ILE A 127 20.62 -12.02 -23.43
CA ILE A 127 20.41 -11.10 -24.54
C ILE A 127 20.84 -11.76 -25.84
N ASP A 128 22.01 -12.42 -25.87
CA ASP A 128 22.54 -13.09 -27.05
C ASP A 128 21.66 -14.28 -27.51
N GLN A 129 20.92 -14.89 -26.58
CA GLN A 129 19.89 -15.91 -26.85
C GLN A 129 18.55 -15.32 -27.33
N GLY A 130 18.48 -14.01 -27.62
CA GLY A 130 17.30 -13.34 -28.12
C GLY A 130 16.42 -12.75 -27.03
N ALA A 131 16.91 -12.66 -25.79
CA ALA A 131 16.19 -12.15 -24.63
C ALA A 131 14.83 -12.86 -24.43
N PRO A 132 14.78 -14.20 -24.31
CA PRO A 132 13.53 -14.92 -24.08
C PRO A 132 12.88 -14.47 -22.77
N TRP A 133 11.56 -14.31 -22.81
CA TRP A 133 10.76 -13.84 -21.67
C TRP A 133 9.60 -14.79 -21.46
N ASP A 134 9.44 -15.31 -20.25
CA ASP A 134 8.40 -16.29 -19.98
C ASP A 134 7.02 -15.64 -19.93
N ALA A 135 6.04 -16.29 -20.57
CA ALA A 135 4.67 -15.82 -20.62
C ALA A 135 4.09 -15.64 -19.21
N GLY A 136 3.34 -14.55 -19.00
CA GLY A 136 2.71 -14.24 -17.72
C GLY A 136 3.65 -13.61 -16.68
N ILE A 137 4.93 -13.43 -16.96
CA ILE A 137 5.84 -12.66 -16.09
C ILE A 137 5.79 -11.19 -16.49
N SER A 138 5.48 -10.36 -15.51
CA SER A 138 5.53 -8.89 -15.64
C SER A 138 6.08 -8.28 -14.37
N PHE A 139 6.84 -7.19 -14.52
CA PHE A 139 7.25 -6.34 -13.39
C PHE A 139 6.41 -5.06 -13.32
N ALA A 140 5.27 -5.03 -13.99
CA ALA A 140 4.27 -3.99 -13.84
C ALA A 140 3.70 -3.98 -12.40
N LYS A 141 3.13 -2.85 -12.01
CA LYS A 141 2.34 -2.80 -10.77
C LYS A 141 1.25 -3.87 -10.86
N PRO A 142 1.12 -4.74 -9.84
CA PRO A 142 0.02 -5.70 -9.83
C PRO A 142 -1.32 -4.99 -10.06
N PRO A 143 -2.28 -5.63 -10.76
CA PRO A 143 -3.60 -5.06 -10.90
C PRO A 143 -4.18 -4.78 -9.51
N PRO A 144 -5.00 -3.73 -9.35
CA PRO A 144 -5.63 -3.42 -8.09
C PRO A 144 -6.33 -4.65 -7.52
N VAL A 145 -6.18 -4.85 -6.22
CA VAL A 145 -6.91 -5.94 -5.54
C VAL A 145 -8.41 -5.69 -5.75
N ASN A 146 -9.16 -6.72 -6.16
CA ASN A 146 -10.60 -6.61 -6.24
C ASN A 146 -11.18 -6.23 -4.87
N LEU A 147 -11.61 -4.97 -4.75
CA LEU A 147 -12.12 -4.37 -3.52
C LEU A 147 -13.58 -4.71 -3.24
N VAL A 148 -14.31 -5.21 -4.25
CA VAL A 148 -15.73 -5.58 -4.11
C VAL A 148 -15.88 -6.63 -3.00
N PRO A 149 -16.75 -6.39 -2.01
CA PRO A 149 -17.02 -7.36 -0.97
C PRO A 149 -17.51 -8.68 -1.54
N ARG A 150 -16.97 -9.79 -1.05
CA ARG A 150 -17.37 -11.14 -1.46
C ARG A 150 -18.06 -11.84 -0.30
N LYS A 151 -19.16 -12.50 -0.61
CA LYS A 151 -19.82 -13.42 0.32
C LYS A 151 -19.37 -14.85 -0.05
N PRO A 152 -18.41 -15.43 0.66
CA PRO A 152 -17.95 -16.79 0.34
C PRO A 152 -19.07 -17.80 0.60
N GLU A 153 -19.12 -18.83 -0.21
CA GLU A 153 -19.95 -19.99 0.09
C GLU A 153 -19.40 -20.70 1.34
N LEU A 154 -20.27 -20.92 2.29
CA LEU A 154 -19.88 -21.60 3.52
C LEU A 154 -19.86 -23.10 3.30
N PRO A 155 -18.78 -23.80 3.64
CA PRO A 155 -18.76 -25.27 3.65
C PRO A 155 -19.93 -25.83 4.45
N VAL A 156 -20.41 -27.05 4.11
CA VAL A 156 -21.53 -27.68 4.80
C VAL A 156 -21.26 -27.74 6.30
N ALA A 157 -22.26 -27.33 7.09
CA ALA A 157 -22.15 -27.38 8.54
C ALA A 157 -22.01 -28.86 9.01
N ARG A 158 -21.01 -29.11 9.85
CA ARG A 158 -20.81 -30.41 10.49
C ARG A 158 -21.30 -30.34 11.94
N ARG A 159 -21.56 -31.52 12.52
CA ARG A 159 -22.00 -31.60 13.91
C ARG A 159 -20.98 -30.89 14.84
N GLY A 160 -21.44 -29.88 15.56
CA GLY A 160 -20.61 -29.10 16.47
C GLY A 160 -19.81 -27.97 15.82
N VAL A 161 -19.85 -27.79 14.49
CA VAL A 161 -19.17 -26.72 13.74
C VAL A 161 -20.22 -25.90 12.99
N THR A 162 -20.88 -24.99 13.70
CA THR A 162 -21.97 -24.16 13.16
C THR A 162 -21.51 -22.73 12.86
N ASN A 163 -20.50 -22.24 13.57
CA ASN A 163 -19.99 -20.89 13.39
C ASN A 163 -19.39 -20.72 11.97
N PRO A 164 -19.74 -19.70 11.21
CA PRO A 164 -19.23 -19.45 9.86
C PRO A 164 -17.70 -19.43 9.76
N ILE A 165 -17.02 -18.84 10.73
CA ILE A 165 -15.55 -18.76 10.75
C ILE A 165 -14.96 -20.18 10.89
N ASP A 166 -15.48 -20.96 11.83
CA ASP A 166 -15.01 -22.34 12.04
C ASP A 166 -15.26 -23.20 10.79
N ARG A 167 -16.41 -23.01 10.11
CA ARG A 167 -16.73 -23.72 8.86
C ARG A 167 -15.73 -23.36 7.75
N LEU A 168 -15.32 -22.10 7.64
CA LEU A 168 -14.30 -21.66 6.66
C LEU A 168 -12.90 -22.17 7.01
N LEU A 169 -12.57 -22.29 8.29
CA LEU A 169 -11.26 -22.79 8.74
C LEU A 169 -11.14 -24.32 8.70
N GLN A 170 -12.25 -25.05 8.74
CA GLN A 170 -12.26 -26.51 8.79
C GLN A 170 -11.46 -27.19 7.65
N PRO A 171 -11.61 -26.82 6.37
CA PRO A 171 -10.81 -27.40 5.29
C PRO A 171 -9.31 -27.18 5.46
N TYR A 172 -8.92 -26.04 6.01
CA TYR A 172 -7.52 -25.75 6.31
C TYR A 172 -6.97 -26.65 7.42
N TYR A 173 -7.75 -26.84 8.49
CA TYR A 173 -7.37 -27.74 9.59
C TYR A 173 -7.19 -29.17 9.09
N GLU A 174 -8.09 -29.65 8.23
CA GLU A 174 -8.02 -30.99 7.65
C GLU A 174 -6.79 -31.16 6.74
N ALA A 175 -6.55 -30.21 5.82
CA ALA A 175 -5.43 -30.27 4.90
C ALA A 175 -4.06 -30.26 5.61
N HIS A 176 -3.98 -29.64 6.79
CA HIS A 176 -2.76 -29.53 7.58
C HIS A 176 -2.72 -30.47 8.79
N SER A 177 -3.68 -31.41 8.90
CA SER A 177 -3.80 -32.33 10.03
C SER A 177 -3.81 -31.63 11.40
N LEU A 178 -4.41 -30.42 11.47
CA LEU A 178 -4.52 -29.62 12.68
C LEU A 178 -5.78 -29.99 13.46
N LYS A 179 -5.65 -30.06 14.77
CA LYS A 179 -6.81 -30.22 15.68
C LYS A 179 -7.09 -28.88 16.36
N PRO A 180 -8.34 -28.35 16.26
CA PRO A 180 -8.72 -27.17 17.04
C PRO A 180 -8.46 -27.40 18.53
N ALA A 181 -8.04 -26.32 19.22
CA ALA A 181 -7.87 -26.35 20.66
C ALA A 181 -9.21 -26.64 21.35
N LYS A 182 -9.15 -27.33 22.48
CA LYS A 182 -10.36 -27.54 23.31
C LYS A 182 -10.88 -26.21 23.82
N SER A 183 -12.20 -26.11 24.00
CA SER A 183 -12.82 -24.97 24.63
C SER A 183 -12.22 -24.72 26.02
N VAL A 184 -11.90 -23.46 26.32
CA VAL A 184 -11.38 -23.04 27.62
C VAL A 184 -12.43 -23.22 28.74
N SER A 185 -11.97 -23.31 29.99
CA SER A 185 -12.87 -23.35 31.15
C SER A 185 -13.69 -22.05 31.25
N ASP A 186 -14.83 -22.12 31.92
CA ASP A 186 -15.71 -20.96 32.13
C ASP A 186 -14.99 -19.82 32.85
N ARG A 187 -14.13 -20.11 33.82
CA ARG A 187 -13.33 -19.10 34.51
C ARG A 187 -12.39 -18.34 33.56
N VAL A 188 -11.73 -19.04 32.67
CA VAL A 188 -10.87 -18.43 31.65
C VAL A 188 -11.69 -17.65 30.64
N PHE A 189 -12.83 -18.21 30.21
CA PHE A 189 -13.74 -17.54 29.27
C PHE A 189 -14.26 -16.22 29.81
N VAL A 190 -14.78 -16.20 31.04
CA VAL A 190 -15.29 -14.97 31.68
C VAL A 190 -14.22 -13.89 31.74
N ARG A 191 -13.04 -14.25 32.26
CA ARG A 191 -11.90 -13.30 32.33
C ARG A 191 -11.60 -12.68 30.97
N ARG A 192 -11.51 -13.48 29.92
CA ARG A 192 -11.22 -12.99 28.56
C ARG A 192 -12.36 -12.13 28.00
N ALA A 193 -13.61 -12.59 28.14
CA ALA A 193 -14.77 -11.83 27.65
C ALA A 193 -14.86 -10.43 28.27
N TYR A 194 -14.62 -10.30 29.58
CA TYR A 194 -14.62 -9.01 30.27
C TYR A 194 -13.47 -8.10 29.78
N LEU A 195 -12.25 -8.64 29.71
CA LEU A 195 -11.09 -7.88 29.25
C LEU A 195 -11.23 -7.43 27.78
N ASP A 196 -11.74 -8.30 26.93
CA ASP A 196 -11.87 -8.02 25.50
C ASP A 196 -13.04 -7.05 25.21
N ALA A 197 -14.14 -7.13 25.93
CA ALA A 197 -15.32 -6.30 25.71
C ALA A 197 -15.27 -4.95 26.40
N ILE A 198 -14.86 -4.91 27.68
CA ILE A 198 -14.94 -3.72 28.54
C ILE A 198 -13.63 -3.37 29.27
N GLY A 199 -12.54 -4.10 29.01
CA GLY A 199 -11.21 -3.80 29.55
C GLY A 199 -11.01 -4.01 31.06
N LEU A 200 -11.99 -4.55 31.75
CA LEU A 200 -11.98 -4.77 33.18
C LEU A 200 -12.06 -6.27 33.53
N LEU A 201 -11.73 -6.62 34.76
CA LEU A 201 -12.00 -7.95 35.26
C LEU A 201 -13.46 -8.02 35.79
N PRO A 202 -14.10 -9.20 35.79
CA PRO A 202 -15.36 -9.38 36.48
C PRO A 202 -15.16 -9.14 38.00
N THR A 203 -16.17 -8.64 38.70
CA THR A 203 -16.16 -8.67 40.16
C THR A 203 -16.25 -10.11 40.65
N PRO A 204 -15.87 -10.41 41.89
CA PRO A 204 -16.06 -11.73 42.47
C PRO A 204 -17.50 -12.24 42.34
N GLU A 205 -18.48 -11.37 42.60
CA GLU A 205 -19.91 -11.67 42.53
C GLU A 205 -20.35 -12.01 41.08
N GLU A 206 -19.91 -11.19 40.08
CA GLU A 206 -20.20 -11.42 38.67
C GLU A 206 -19.59 -12.75 38.19
N LEU A 207 -18.38 -13.08 38.68
CA LEU A 207 -17.73 -14.35 38.38
C LEU A 207 -18.48 -15.55 38.96
N ASP A 208 -18.82 -15.47 40.25
CA ASP A 208 -19.52 -16.56 40.98
C ASP A 208 -20.91 -16.80 40.41
N GLU A 209 -21.67 -15.74 40.12
CA GLU A 209 -22.96 -15.83 39.40
C GLU A 209 -22.82 -16.58 38.07
N PHE A 210 -21.83 -16.20 37.26
CA PHE A 210 -21.61 -16.86 35.97
C PHE A 210 -21.23 -18.31 36.14
N LEU A 211 -20.35 -18.66 37.08
CA LEU A 211 -19.90 -20.04 37.31
C LEU A 211 -21.04 -20.93 37.81
N ALA A 212 -21.93 -20.40 38.67
CA ALA A 212 -23.11 -21.10 39.14
C ALA A 212 -24.17 -21.34 38.08
N GLY A 213 -24.19 -20.53 37.02
CA GLY A 213 -25.16 -20.58 35.95
C GLY A 213 -25.09 -21.92 35.18
N LYS A 214 -26.24 -22.58 35.01
CA LYS A 214 -26.37 -23.90 34.34
C LYS A 214 -26.87 -23.82 32.90
N ARG A 215 -27.19 -22.62 32.40
CA ARG A 215 -27.72 -22.42 31.06
C ARG A 215 -26.68 -22.82 29.99
N PRO A 216 -27.05 -23.54 28.93
CA PRO A 216 -26.12 -23.92 27.86
C PRO A 216 -25.63 -22.72 27.06
N ASP A 217 -26.42 -21.63 26.96
CA ASP A 217 -26.12 -20.39 26.22
C ASP A 217 -25.49 -19.29 27.10
N LYS A 218 -25.08 -19.61 28.33
CA LYS A 218 -24.60 -18.59 29.29
C LYS A 218 -23.40 -17.76 28.78
N ARG A 219 -22.51 -18.36 27.97
CA ARG A 219 -21.38 -17.66 27.38
C ARG A 219 -21.84 -16.61 26.35
N GLU A 220 -22.79 -16.97 25.50
CA GLU A 220 -23.38 -16.05 24.52
C GLU A 220 -24.13 -14.91 25.24
N GLN A 221 -24.92 -15.23 26.26
CA GLN A 221 -25.63 -14.22 27.05
C GLN A 221 -24.68 -13.26 27.77
N LEU A 222 -23.56 -13.76 28.28
CA LEU A 222 -22.54 -12.91 28.88
C LEU A 222 -21.97 -11.92 27.85
N VAL A 223 -21.58 -12.40 26.67
CA VAL A 223 -21.04 -11.52 25.62
C VAL A 223 -22.07 -10.45 25.22
N LYS A 224 -23.34 -10.83 25.01
CA LYS A 224 -24.41 -9.87 24.70
C LYS A 224 -24.57 -8.83 25.80
N ARG A 225 -24.55 -9.24 27.08
CA ARG A 225 -24.64 -8.33 28.23
C ARG A 225 -23.48 -7.34 28.27
N LEU A 226 -22.25 -7.81 28.08
CA LEU A 226 -21.06 -6.96 28.08
C LEU A 226 -21.06 -5.95 26.92
N LEU A 227 -21.45 -6.38 25.73
CA LEU A 227 -21.56 -5.52 24.56
C LEU A 227 -22.72 -4.51 24.67
N ALA A 228 -23.75 -4.79 25.48
CA ALA A 228 -24.85 -3.86 25.76
C ALA A 228 -24.54 -2.88 26.91
N ASP A 229 -23.42 -3.04 27.60
CA ASP A 229 -22.95 -2.06 28.60
C ASP A 229 -22.26 -0.89 27.91
N ASN A 230 -23.07 -0.02 27.34
CA ASN A 230 -22.60 1.08 26.48
C ASN A 230 -21.54 1.96 27.16
N ARG A 231 -21.65 2.18 28.46
CA ARG A 231 -20.72 3.02 29.20
C ARG A 231 -19.35 2.35 29.33
N ARG A 232 -19.27 1.13 29.87
CA ARG A 232 -18.00 0.42 30.05
C ARG A 232 -17.37 0.08 28.72
N TYR A 233 -18.19 -0.25 27.71
CA TYR A 233 -17.75 -0.46 26.34
C TYR A 233 -17.07 0.81 25.77
N ALA A 234 -17.74 1.96 25.85
CA ALA A 234 -17.19 3.21 25.33
C ALA A 234 -15.90 3.62 26.04
N GLU A 235 -15.87 3.53 27.40
CA GLU A 235 -14.69 3.84 28.20
C GLU A 235 -13.47 2.97 27.79
N HIS A 236 -13.67 1.68 27.53
CA HIS A 236 -12.62 0.76 27.08
C HIS A 236 -12.13 1.04 25.65
N TRP A 237 -13.07 1.15 24.71
CA TRP A 237 -12.73 1.29 23.30
C TRP A 237 -12.28 2.70 22.93
N LEU A 238 -12.54 3.68 23.80
CA LEU A 238 -12.04 5.05 23.62
C LEU A 238 -10.51 5.10 23.50
N THR A 239 -9.78 4.33 24.29
CA THR A 239 -8.32 4.28 24.22
C THR A 239 -7.83 3.70 22.89
N PHE A 240 -8.44 2.61 22.44
CA PHE A 240 -8.13 1.99 21.14
C PHE A 240 -8.33 2.98 19.98
N TRP A 241 -9.45 3.70 19.99
CA TRP A 241 -9.75 4.65 18.92
C TRP A 241 -8.94 5.94 19.03
N ASN A 242 -8.64 6.42 20.23
CA ASN A 242 -7.73 7.54 20.41
C ASN A 242 -6.35 7.25 19.80
N ASP A 243 -5.81 6.06 20.02
CA ASP A 243 -4.55 5.65 19.44
C ASP A 243 -4.66 5.50 17.92
N ALA A 244 -5.67 4.78 17.43
CA ALA A 244 -5.87 4.55 16.00
C ALA A 244 -6.05 5.86 15.21
N LEU A 245 -6.86 6.78 15.74
CA LEU A 245 -7.15 8.08 15.14
C LEU A 245 -6.09 9.14 15.48
N ARG A 246 -5.09 8.82 16.32
CA ARG A 246 -4.08 9.76 16.82
C ARG A 246 -4.72 11.00 17.46
N ASN A 247 -5.83 10.82 18.15
CA ASN A 247 -6.65 11.91 18.68
C ASN A 247 -5.98 12.62 19.86
N ASP A 248 -5.37 11.87 20.77
CA ASP A 248 -4.81 12.39 22.03
C ASP A 248 -3.32 12.76 21.93
N TYR A 249 -2.85 13.11 20.74
CA TYR A 249 -1.48 13.56 20.58
C TYR A 249 -1.32 14.99 21.09
N ARG A 250 -0.62 15.14 22.22
CA ARG A 250 -0.18 16.40 22.79
C ARG A 250 1.33 16.50 22.59
N GLY A 251 1.75 17.16 21.54
CA GLY A 251 3.17 17.39 21.30
C GLY A 251 3.78 18.33 22.36
N THR A 252 5.09 18.31 22.46
CA THR A 252 5.88 19.31 23.19
C THR A 252 5.70 20.69 22.56
N GLY A 253 6.06 21.78 23.23
CA GLY A 253 5.80 23.20 22.93
C GLY A 253 6.01 23.77 21.51
N TYR A 254 6.20 22.92 20.51
CA TYR A 254 6.33 23.28 19.09
C TYR A 254 5.00 23.21 18.31
N ILE A 255 3.88 22.99 18.97
CA ILE A 255 2.56 22.89 18.36
C ILE A 255 1.84 24.24 18.50
N ASP A 256 1.25 24.74 17.42
CA ASP A 256 0.43 25.93 17.43
C ASP A 256 -1.03 25.56 17.65
N GLY A 257 -1.51 25.79 18.89
CA GLY A 257 -2.89 25.52 19.29
C GLY A 257 -3.27 24.04 19.47
N GLY A 258 -2.37 23.11 19.18
CA GLY A 258 -2.61 21.68 19.27
C GLY A 258 -3.65 21.15 18.26
N ARG A 259 -3.84 19.84 18.28
CA ARG A 259 -4.93 19.18 17.55
C ARG A 259 -6.22 19.34 18.32
N LYS A 260 -7.29 19.78 17.66
CA LYS A 260 -8.62 19.80 18.29
C LYS A 260 -9.03 18.37 18.57
N GLN A 261 -9.23 18.04 19.84
CA GLN A 261 -9.63 16.70 20.26
C GLN A 261 -11.10 16.44 19.88
N ILE A 262 -11.37 15.19 19.48
CA ILE A 262 -12.71 14.68 19.17
C ILE A 262 -13.22 13.72 20.27
N THR A 263 -12.65 13.77 21.47
CA THR A 263 -12.89 12.79 22.55
C THR A 263 -14.36 12.67 22.91
N ASP A 264 -15.08 13.79 23.04
CA ASP A 264 -16.49 13.79 23.41
C ASP A 264 -17.37 13.19 22.30
N TRP A 265 -17.10 13.55 21.04
CA TRP A 265 -17.77 12.94 19.90
C TRP A 265 -17.48 11.42 19.85
N LEU A 266 -16.23 11.04 20.00
CA LEU A 266 -15.80 9.64 19.96
C LEU A 266 -16.45 8.81 21.06
N TYR A 267 -16.47 9.33 22.30
CA TYR A 267 -17.16 8.69 23.39
C TYR A 267 -18.67 8.54 23.09
N SER A 268 -19.30 9.60 22.61
CA SER A 268 -20.72 9.60 22.24
C SER A 268 -21.02 8.58 21.13
N ALA A 269 -20.20 8.53 20.09
CA ALA A 269 -20.34 7.58 18.98
C ALA A 269 -20.24 6.12 19.47
N LEU A 270 -19.27 5.82 20.34
CA LEU A 270 -19.08 4.50 20.93
C LEU A 270 -20.24 4.13 21.87
N ALA A 271 -20.67 5.06 22.75
CA ALA A 271 -21.75 4.83 23.69
C ALA A 271 -23.11 4.64 23.01
N LYS A 272 -23.33 5.26 21.86
CA LYS A 272 -24.53 5.08 21.05
C LYS A 272 -24.45 3.87 20.09
N ASN A 273 -23.30 3.20 20.07
CA ASN A 273 -23.01 2.15 19.10
C ASN A 273 -23.30 2.62 17.65
N MET A 274 -22.73 3.79 17.31
CA MET A 274 -22.90 4.40 15.98
C MET A 274 -22.52 3.39 14.87
N PRO A 275 -23.33 3.23 13.82
CA PRO A 275 -22.94 2.41 12.66
C PRO A 275 -21.56 2.81 12.15
N PHE A 276 -20.74 1.80 11.79
CA PHE A 276 -19.33 2.06 11.49
C PHE A 276 -19.13 2.91 10.22
N ASP A 277 -20.01 2.77 9.25
CA ASP A 277 -20.02 3.61 8.04
C ASP A 277 -20.36 5.07 8.36
N GLU A 278 -21.32 5.33 9.26
CA GLU A 278 -21.64 6.68 9.77
C GLU A 278 -20.45 7.25 10.55
N PHE A 279 -19.85 6.46 11.42
CA PHE A 279 -18.65 6.83 12.18
C PHE A 279 -17.51 7.28 11.27
N VAL A 280 -17.23 6.53 10.20
CA VAL A 280 -16.18 6.88 9.23
C VAL A 280 -16.57 8.10 8.41
N ARG A 281 -17.84 8.20 8.03
CA ARG A 281 -18.36 9.34 7.27
C ARG A 281 -18.21 10.64 8.04
N GLU A 282 -18.63 10.69 9.30
CA GLU A 282 -18.51 11.89 10.14
C GLU A 282 -17.06 12.25 10.47
N LEU A 283 -16.11 11.35 10.35
CA LEU A 283 -14.69 11.67 10.49
C LEU A 283 -14.08 12.24 9.21
N ILE A 284 -14.58 11.87 8.03
CA ILE A 284 -14.06 12.32 6.73
C ILE A 284 -14.76 13.60 6.26
N ASP A 285 -16.09 13.62 6.32
CA ASP A 285 -16.96 14.77 6.05
C ASP A 285 -17.57 15.23 7.39
N PRO A 286 -16.83 16.06 8.16
CA PRO A 286 -17.07 16.18 9.59
C PRO A 286 -18.25 17.05 9.95
N VAL A 287 -18.92 16.64 11.03
CA VAL A 287 -19.73 17.54 11.84
C VAL A 287 -18.82 18.40 12.74
N PRO A 288 -19.30 19.52 13.31
CA PRO A 288 -18.46 20.41 14.13
C PRO A 288 -17.67 19.68 15.24
N GLU A 289 -18.26 18.66 15.85
CA GLU A 289 -17.70 17.91 16.97
C GLU A 289 -16.58 16.93 16.52
N SER A 290 -16.61 16.46 15.27
CA SER A 290 -15.61 15.54 14.73
C SER A 290 -14.54 16.19 13.85
N GLU A 291 -14.65 17.50 13.55
CA GLU A 291 -13.71 18.25 12.70
C GLU A 291 -12.24 18.10 13.10
N GLY A 292 -11.98 17.89 14.38
CA GLY A 292 -10.64 17.76 14.92
C GLY A 292 -9.82 16.67 14.24
N PHE A 293 -10.46 15.63 13.70
CA PHE A 293 -9.77 14.53 13.03
C PHE A 293 -9.03 14.96 11.76
N ILE A 294 -9.68 15.74 10.90
CA ILE A 294 -9.05 16.20 9.64
C ILE A 294 -8.25 17.49 9.79
N LYS A 295 -8.45 18.26 10.86
CA LYS A 295 -7.69 19.50 11.10
C LYS A 295 -6.22 19.25 11.36
N GLY A 296 -5.85 18.08 11.87
CA GLY A 296 -4.46 17.71 12.10
C GLY A 296 -3.77 18.58 13.15
N ILE A 297 -2.48 18.38 13.25
CA ILE A 297 -1.59 19.15 14.15
C ILE A 297 -0.91 20.25 13.33
N VAL A 298 -1.00 21.48 13.81
CA VAL A 298 -0.26 22.62 13.25
C VAL A 298 1.03 22.81 14.04
N TRP A 299 2.15 22.61 13.39
CA TRP A 299 3.47 22.77 13.99
C TRP A 299 3.97 24.22 13.85
N ARG A 300 4.72 24.71 14.82
CA ARG A 300 5.40 26.01 14.74
C ARG A 300 6.66 25.90 13.88
N GLY A 301 6.94 26.96 13.13
CA GLY A 301 8.15 27.07 12.31
C GLY A 301 8.10 26.26 11.01
N VAL A 302 9.27 26.01 10.45
CA VAL A 302 9.39 25.22 9.21
C VAL A 302 9.23 23.74 9.54
N VAL A 303 8.27 23.11 8.90
CA VAL A 303 7.99 21.69 9.06
C VAL A 303 8.19 20.96 7.75
N ASN A 304 8.52 19.69 7.84
CA ASN A 304 8.56 18.79 6.70
C ASN A 304 7.19 18.77 6.01
N ALA A 305 7.16 18.79 4.69
CA ALA A 305 5.92 18.78 3.91
C ALA A 305 5.00 17.58 4.19
N SER A 306 5.56 16.47 4.67
CA SER A 306 4.78 15.30 5.13
C SER A 306 4.01 15.54 6.44
N GLN A 307 4.23 16.65 7.12
CA GLN A 307 3.60 17.02 8.40
C GLN A 307 2.54 18.12 8.24
N THR A 308 2.24 18.57 7.03
CA THR A 308 1.14 19.52 6.82
C THR A 308 -0.20 18.91 7.24
N PRO A 309 -1.19 19.70 7.72
CA PRO A 309 -2.49 19.18 8.11
C PRO A 309 -3.17 18.34 7.03
N GLN A 310 -3.10 18.77 5.76
CA GLN A 310 -3.66 18.06 4.61
C GLN A 310 -3.01 16.68 4.44
N MET A 311 -1.69 16.63 4.54
CA MET A 311 -0.95 15.37 4.43
C MET A 311 -1.20 14.45 5.63
N GLN A 312 -1.34 15.00 6.84
CA GLN A 312 -1.72 14.24 8.02
C GLN A 312 -3.11 13.61 7.87
N ALA A 313 -4.10 14.36 7.34
CA ALA A 313 -5.44 13.85 7.08
C ALA A 313 -5.40 12.69 6.06
N ALA A 314 -4.69 12.87 4.95
CA ALA A 314 -4.49 11.82 3.93
C ALA A 314 -3.85 10.56 4.52
N GLN A 315 -2.76 10.70 5.29
CA GLN A 315 -2.08 9.59 5.94
C GLN A 315 -2.99 8.87 6.94
N ASN A 316 -3.73 9.61 7.78
CA ASN A 316 -4.57 9.02 8.80
C ASN A 316 -5.75 8.27 8.19
N ILE A 317 -6.45 8.86 7.23
CA ILE A 317 -7.60 8.22 6.57
C ILE A 317 -7.14 6.97 5.81
N SER A 318 -6.06 7.06 5.03
CA SER A 318 -5.55 5.91 4.29
C SER A 318 -5.13 4.77 5.22
N GLN A 319 -4.43 5.08 6.30
CA GLN A 319 -3.94 4.07 7.25
C GLN A 319 -5.08 3.45 8.06
N VAL A 320 -5.95 4.29 8.63
CA VAL A 320 -6.97 3.81 9.58
C VAL A 320 -8.10 3.08 8.88
N PHE A 321 -8.61 3.64 7.78
CA PHE A 321 -9.83 3.12 7.13
C PHE A 321 -9.55 2.25 5.91
N MET A 322 -8.44 2.46 5.22
CA MET A 322 -8.13 1.73 4.01
C MET A 322 -6.95 0.75 4.15
N GLY A 323 -6.27 0.74 5.31
CA GLY A 323 -5.11 -0.13 5.53
C GLY A 323 -3.96 0.17 4.57
N VAL A 324 -3.72 1.45 4.27
CA VAL A 324 -2.71 1.92 3.34
C VAL A 324 -1.74 2.85 4.05
N ASN A 325 -0.48 2.47 4.09
CA ASN A 325 0.56 3.29 4.69
C ASN A 325 1.19 4.21 3.64
N LEU A 326 0.77 5.49 3.62
CA LEU A 326 1.32 6.53 2.75
C LEU A 326 2.49 7.31 3.37
N LYS A 327 2.98 6.94 4.53
CA LYS A 327 3.98 7.74 5.26
C LYS A 327 5.27 7.96 4.45
N CYS A 328 5.81 6.93 3.81
CA CYS A 328 6.97 7.09 2.94
C CYS A 328 6.61 7.87 1.68
N ALA A 329 5.46 7.58 1.07
CA ALA A 329 4.97 8.23 -0.14
C ALA A 329 4.64 9.72 0.05
N SER A 330 4.49 10.20 1.28
CA SER A 330 4.28 11.62 1.57
C SER A 330 5.55 12.49 1.50
N CYS A 331 6.73 11.87 1.37
CA CYS A 331 8.01 12.56 1.29
C CYS A 331 8.77 12.23 -0.02
N HIS A 332 8.65 11.02 -0.52
CA HIS A 332 9.27 10.51 -1.75
C HIS A 332 8.49 9.26 -2.21
N ASP A 333 8.74 8.78 -3.43
CA ASP A 333 8.15 7.51 -3.85
C ASP A 333 8.55 6.41 -2.87
N SER A 334 7.58 5.64 -2.40
CA SER A 334 7.80 4.66 -1.34
C SER A 334 8.83 3.60 -1.75
N PHE A 335 9.69 3.20 -0.80
CA PHE A 335 10.65 2.10 -0.99
C PHE A 335 10.11 0.75 -0.50
N ILE A 336 9.00 0.77 0.25
CA ILE A 336 8.45 -0.43 0.91
C ILE A 336 7.15 -0.92 0.27
N ASN A 337 6.46 -0.06 -0.47
CA ASN A 337 5.23 -0.36 -1.19
C ASN A 337 5.19 0.39 -2.53
N ASP A 338 4.12 0.25 -3.30
CA ASP A 338 4.01 0.81 -4.65
C ASP A 338 3.37 2.22 -4.69
N TRP A 339 3.22 2.89 -3.55
CA TRP A 339 2.68 4.24 -3.47
C TRP A 339 3.70 5.30 -3.85
N MET A 340 3.28 6.24 -4.68
CA MET A 340 4.12 7.32 -5.17
C MET A 340 3.83 8.64 -4.43
N LEU A 341 4.78 9.57 -4.48
CA LEU A 341 4.61 10.92 -3.95
C LEU A 341 3.35 11.59 -4.50
N SER A 342 3.09 11.43 -5.80
CA SER A 342 1.89 11.96 -6.47
C SER A 342 0.57 11.37 -5.94
N ASP A 343 0.57 10.14 -5.44
CA ASP A 343 -0.64 9.52 -4.86
C ASP A 343 -0.97 10.15 -3.51
N SER A 344 0.04 10.34 -2.66
CA SER A 344 -0.12 10.99 -1.36
C SER A 344 -0.58 12.44 -1.49
N TYR A 345 0.02 13.20 -2.41
CA TYR A 345 -0.37 14.58 -2.67
C TYR A 345 -1.73 14.68 -3.35
N GLY A 346 -2.07 13.74 -4.23
CA GLY A 346 -3.40 13.65 -4.84
C GLY A 346 -4.49 13.47 -3.80
N LEU A 347 -4.28 12.57 -2.83
CA LEU A 347 -5.23 12.38 -1.72
C LEU A 347 -5.24 13.59 -0.77
N ALA A 348 -4.07 14.17 -0.45
CA ALA A 348 -3.96 15.35 0.40
C ALA A 348 -4.65 16.59 -0.21
N GLY A 349 -4.67 16.69 -1.53
CA GLY A 349 -5.36 17.77 -2.26
C GLY A 349 -6.87 17.85 -1.97
N ILE A 350 -7.49 16.73 -1.56
CA ILE A 350 -8.92 16.71 -1.17
C ILE A 350 -9.18 17.62 0.05
N PHE A 351 -8.19 17.74 0.94
CA PHE A 351 -8.25 18.49 2.20
C PHE A 351 -7.70 19.92 2.09
N SER A 352 -7.28 20.34 0.89
CA SER A 352 -6.67 21.63 0.66
C SER A 352 -7.60 22.58 -0.07
N ASP A 353 -7.60 23.86 0.31
CA ASP A 353 -8.31 24.92 -0.40
C ASP A 353 -7.53 25.44 -1.63
N GLN A 354 -6.25 25.04 -1.74
CA GLN A 354 -5.36 25.43 -2.84
C GLN A 354 -4.66 24.20 -3.43
N PRO A 355 -4.27 24.24 -4.71
CA PRO A 355 -3.43 23.21 -5.29
C PRO A 355 -2.16 22.99 -4.48
N LEU A 356 -1.78 21.74 -4.26
CA LEU A 356 -0.58 21.39 -3.49
C LEU A 356 0.61 21.14 -4.42
N GLU A 357 1.65 21.96 -4.27
CA GLU A 357 2.95 21.70 -4.89
C GLU A 357 3.58 20.46 -4.23
N MET A 358 4.06 19.51 -5.03
CA MET A 358 4.78 18.36 -4.52
C MET A 358 6.16 18.75 -4.01
N VAL A 359 6.47 18.35 -2.79
CA VAL A 359 7.77 18.55 -2.16
C VAL A 359 8.43 17.19 -1.94
N ARG A 360 9.60 17.00 -2.52
CA ARG A 360 10.37 15.75 -2.39
C ARG A 360 11.52 15.95 -1.41
N CYS A 361 11.49 15.28 -0.24
CA CYS A 361 12.52 15.39 0.79
C CYS A 361 12.91 16.86 1.06
N ASP A 362 11.93 17.69 1.38
CA ASP A 362 12.05 19.14 1.68
C ASP A 362 12.45 20.03 0.49
N LYS A 363 12.48 19.50 -0.73
CA LYS A 363 12.75 20.27 -1.95
C LYS A 363 11.48 20.40 -2.78
N PRO A 364 10.96 21.61 -3.01
CA PRO A 364 9.88 21.86 -3.96
C PRO A 364 10.24 21.33 -5.35
N THR A 365 9.26 20.73 -6.03
CA THR A 365 9.48 20.13 -7.36
C THR A 365 9.04 21.02 -8.51
N GLY A 366 8.33 22.11 -8.24
CA GLY A 366 7.66 22.93 -9.24
C GLY A 366 6.44 22.26 -9.88
N GLN A 367 6.05 21.06 -9.42
CA GLN A 367 4.92 20.30 -9.96
C GLN A 367 3.79 20.22 -8.95
N PHE A 368 2.57 20.39 -9.43
CA PHE A 368 1.35 20.29 -8.61
C PHE A 368 0.68 18.94 -8.84
N ALA A 369 0.27 18.29 -7.75
CA ALA A 369 -0.46 17.04 -7.85
C ALA A 369 -1.91 17.29 -8.25
N LYS A 370 -2.43 16.46 -9.15
CA LYS A 370 -3.87 16.42 -9.43
C LYS A 370 -4.58 15.79 -8.23
N THR A 371 -5.57 16.50 -7.67
CA THR A 371 -6.43 15.96 -6.62
C THR A 371 -7.16 14.71 -7.11
N LYS A 372 -7.03 13.60 -6.38
CA LYS A 372 -7.61 12.31 -6.76
C LYS A 372 -7.80 11.38 -5.56
N PHE A 373 -8.75 10.46 -5.68
CA PHE A 373 -8.82 9.29 -4.81
C PHE A 373 -7.75 8.26 -5.21
N ILE A 374 -7.24 7.51 -4.24
CA ILE A 374 -6.14 6.56 -4.51
C ILE A 374 -6.61 5.24 -5.16
N TYR A 375 -7.93 5.00 -5.22
CA TYR A 375 -8.56 3.85 -5.86
C TYR A 375 -9.54 4.30 -6.93
N PRO A 376 -9.06 4.67 -8.14
CA PRO A 376 -9.92 5.20 -9.19
C PRO A 376 -10.99 4.20 -9.66
N GLU A 377 -10.79 2.90 -9.44
CA GLU A 377 -11.77 1.85 -9.74
C GLU A 377 -13.03 1.91 -8.86
N LEU A 378 -12.98 2.59 -7.72
CA LEU A 378 -14.14 2.82 -6.86
C LEU A 378 -14.89 4.10 -7.19
N GLY A 379 -14.27 5.00 -7.94
CA GLY A 379 -14.81 6.28 -8.36
C GLY A 379 -13.80 7.41 -8.30
N GLU A 380 -14.20 8.55 -8.81
CA GLU A 380 -13.35 9.74 -8.89
C GLU A 380 -13.91 10.86 -8.01
N ILE A 381 -13.00 11.74 -7.59
CA ILE A 381 -13.33 13.01 -6.92
C ILE A 381 -13.17 14.13 -7.94
N ASN A 382 -14.16 15.00 -8.01
CA ASN A 382 -14.06 16.19 -8.84
C ASN A 382 -13.03 17.17 -8.24
N PRO A 383 -11.87 17.38 -8.88
CA PRO A 383 -10.81 18.22 -8.34
C PRO A 383 -11.23 19.72 -8.30
N GLU A 384 -12.17 20.13 -9.15
CA GLU A 384 -12.65 21.52 -9.25
C GLU A 384 -13.79 21.83 -8.26
N ALA A 385 -14.29 20.82 -7.55
CA ALA A 385 -15.31 21.03 -6.55
C ALA A 385 -14.77 21.73 -5.31
N GLU A 386 -15.65 22.43 -4.58
CA GLU A 386 -15.33 23.00 -3.27
C GLU A 386 -14.86 21.90 -2.29
N LYS A 387 -13.99 22.25 -1.34
CA LYS A 387 -13.43 21.30 -0.37
C LYS A 387 -14.52 20.49 0.35
N SER A 388 -15.59 21.11 0.79
CA SER A 388 -16.72 20.43 1.43
C SER A 388 -17.33 19.34 0.56
N GLN A 389 -17.48 19.61 -0.74
CA GLN A 389 -17.99 18.62 -1.69
C GLN A 389 -16.99 17.49 -1.93
N ARG A 390 -15.69 17.80 -1.99
CA ARG A 390 -14.65 16.77 -2.12
C ARG A 390 -14.57 15.86 -0.89
N LEU A 391 -14.73 16.40 0.32
CA LEU A 391 -14.81 15.62 1.56
C LEU A 391 -16.02 14.69 1.54
N LYS A 392 -17.17 15.18 1.15
CA LYS A 392 -18.38 14.36 0.99
C LYS A 392 -18.18 13.25 -0.03
N GLN A 393 -17.62 13.55 -1.21
CA GLN A 393 -17.30 12.54 -2.22
C GLN A 393 -16.32 11.48 -1.69
N LEU A 394 -15.29 11.89 -0.94
CA LEU A 394 -14.36 10.95 -0.31
C LEU A 394 -15.07 10.05 0.70
N ALA A 395 -15.91 10.63 1.56
CA ALA A 395 -16.70 9.87 2.53
C ALA A 395 -17.63 8.87 1.83
N ASP A 396 -18.31 9.28 0.74
CA ASP A 396 -19.17 8.40 -0.07
C ASP A 396 -18.38 7.23 -0.69
N LEU A 397 -17.18 7.47 -1.21
CA LEU A 397 -16.34 6.45 -1.80
C LEU A 397 -15.83 5.45 -0.75
N VAL A 398 -15.27 5.95 0.36
CA VAL A 398 -14.69 5.12 1.42
C VAL A 398 -15.74 4.26 2.12
N THR A 399 -16.97 4.80 2.29
CA THR A 399 -18.08 4.08 2.95
C THR A 399 -19.01 3.35 1.97
N SER A 400 -18.68 3.36 0.69
CA SER A 400 -19.44 2.64 -0.33
C SER A 400 -19.51 1.13 -0.03
N ARG A 401 -20.69 0.55 -0.24
CA ARG A 401 -20.86 -0.92 -0.14
C ARG A 401 -20.05 -1.70 -1.18
N GLN A 402 -19.54 -1.04 -2.20
CA GLN A 402 -18.64 -1.64 -3.19
C GLN A 402 -17.18 -1.61 -2.75
N ASP A 403 -16.84 -0.79 -1.75
CA ASP A 403 -15.52 -0.75 -1.14
C ASP A 403 -15.39 -1.77 0.01
N GLY A 404 -14.88 -2.94 -0.31
CA GLY A 404 -14.56 -3.93 0.71
C GLY A 404 -13.33 -3.59 1.57
N ARG A 405 -12.59 -2.53 1.24
CA ARG A 405 -11.36 -2.17 1.93
C ARG A 405 -11.63 -1.73 3.37
N LEU A 406 -12.59 -0.84 3.57
CA LEU A 406 -12.99 -0.37 4.90
C LEU A 406 -13.33 -1.55 5.82
N THR A 407 -14.21 -2.44 5.37
CA THR A 407 -14.63 -3.62 6.14
C THR A 407 -13.46 -4.55 6.45
N ARG A 408 -12.63 -4.86 5.44
CA ARG A 408 -11.46 -5.75 5.63
C ARG A 408 -10.44 -5.17 6.59
N THR A 409 -10.16 -3.88 6.49
CA THR A 409 -9.22 -3.20 7.39
C THR A 409 -9.71 -3.27 8.84
N MET A 410 -10.99 -2.99 9.08
CA MET A 410 -11.55 -3.06 10.44
C MET A 410 -11.59 -4.49 10.98
N VAL A 411 -12.03 -5.44 10.18
CA VAL A 411 -12.06 -6.87 10.57
C VAL A 411 -10.65 -7.36 10.90
N ASN A 412 -9.65 -7.00 10.09
CA ASN A 412 -8.27 -7.40 10.33
C ASN A 412 -7.68 -6.78 11.63
N ARG A 413 -8.02 -5.52 11.94
CA ARG A 413 -7.63 -4.87 13.21
C ARG A 413 -8.26 -5.55 14.42
N LEU A 414 -9.56 -5.84 14.36
CA LEU A 414 -10.25 -6.57 15.43
C LEU A 414 -9.69 -7.99 15.57
N TRP A 415 -9.43 -8.67 14.46
CA TRP A 415 -8.80 -9.98 14.48
C TRP A 415 -7.43 -9.92 15.15
N ALA A 416 -6.58 -8.96 14.78
CA ALA A 416 -5.27 -8.76 15.40
C ALA A 416 -5.40 -8.52 16.91
N ARG A 417 -6.37 -7.71 17.34
CA ARG A 417 -6.60 -7.41 18.75
C ARG A 417 -7.00 -8.64 19.56
N PHE A 418 -7.92 -9.46 19.04
CA PHE A 418 -8.44 -10.63 19.77
C PHE A 418 -7.54 -11.85 19.66
N MET A 419 -6.83 -12.03 18.53
CA MET A 419 -6.00 -13.19 18.26
C MET A 419 -4.50 -12.92 18.43
N GLY A 420 -4.12 -11.67 18.74
CA GLY A 420 -2.73 -11.25 18.92
C GLY A 420 -1.96 -10.99 17.62
N ARG A 421 -2.56 -11.33 16.47
CA ARG A 421 -1.98 -11.08 15.12
C ARG A 421 -3.09 -10.96 14.09
N GLY A 422 -2.91 -10.11 13.09
CA GLY A 422 -3.81 -9.95 11.95
C GLY A 422 -3.78 -11.12 10.98
N LEU A 423 -4.81 -11.24 10.17
CA LEU A 423 -4.76 -12.12 8.98
C LEU A 423 -3.80 -11.56 7.94
N ILE A 424 -3.63 -10.25 7.94
CA ILE A 424 -2.67 -9.49 7.14
C ILE A 424 -1.80 -8.70 8.11
N GLU A 425 -0.48 -8.79 7.94
CA GLU A 425 0.52 -8.09 8.73
C GLU A 425 1.50 -7.30 7.84
N PRO A 426 1.81 -6.05 8.17
CA PRO A 426 1.15 -5.23 9.21
C PRO A 426 -0.31 -4.92 8.87
N PRO A 427 -1.20 -4.67 9.87
CA PRO A 427 -2.62 -4.36 9.62
C PRO A 427 -2.85 -3.16 8.71
N ASP A 428 -1.87 -2.26 8.61
CA ASP A 428 -1.91 -1.03 7.83
C ASP A 428 -1.36 -1.16 6.41
N GLU A 429 -1.02 -2.38 5.97
CA GLU A 429 -0.47 -2.67 4.64
C GLU A 429 -1.29 -3.75 3.92
N MET A 430 -2.58 -3.45 3.76
CA MET A 430 -3.53 -4.35 3.11
C MET A 430 -3.27 -4.58 1.62
N ASP A 431 -2.37 -3.81 1.00
CA ASP A 431 -2.01 -3.95 -0.41
C ASP A 431 -0.94 -5.01 -0.68
N ASN A 432 -0.33 -5.55 0.35
CA ASN A 432 0.67 -6.60 0.19
C ASN A 432 0.00 -7.91 -0.26
N ALA A 433 0.02 -8.18 -1.56
CA ALA A 433 -0.60 -9.37 -2.17
C ALA A 433 -0.09 -10.69 -1.56
N ALA A 434 1.16 -10.74 -1.09
CA ALA A 434 1.74 -11.91 -0.44
C ALA A 434 1.07 -12.24 0.90
N SER A 435 0.42 -11.25 1.53
CA SER A 435 -0.23 -11.41 2.83
C SER A 435 -1.61 -12.06 2.77
N TRP A 436 -2.23 -12.15 1.58
CA TRP A 436 -3.55 -12.75 1.39
C TRP A 436 -3.53 -14.26 1.17
N THR A 437 -2.37 -14.88 1.13
CA THR A 437 -2.25 -16.33 0.94
C THR A 437 -2.30 -17.07 2.27
N THR A 438 -2.82 -18.29 2.24
CA THR A 438 -2.88 -19.25 3.37
C THR A 438 -1.52 -19.48 4.07
N ALA A 439 -0.42 -19.06 3.48
CA ALA A 439 0.91 -19.09 4.09
C ALA A 439 0.97 -18.30 5.41
N THR A 440 0.16 -17.25 5.58
CA THR A 440 0.13 -16.44 6.81
C THR A 440 -0.41 -17.24 8.00
N ILE A 441 -1.32 -18.18 7.77
CA ILE A 441 -1.85 -19.05 8.84
C ILE A 441 -0.82 -20.10 9.29
N SER A 442 0.11 -20.50 8.42
CA SER A 442 1.13 -21.52 8.72
C SER A 442 2.32 -21.01 9.52
N SER A 443 2.63 -19.71 9.44
CA SER A 443 3.82 -19.13 10.09
C SER A 443 3.64 -18.79 11.58
N THR A 444 2.45 -18.95 12.16
CA THR A 444 2.16 -18.67 13.57
C THR A 444 2.62 -19.80 14.53
N ARG A 445 3.42 -20.77 14.06
CA ARG A 445 3.85 -21.92 14.86
C ARG A 445 5.29 -21.90 15.36
N SER A 446 6.06 -20.87 15.09
CA SER A 446 7.49 -20.86 15.45
C SER A 446 7.91 -19.70 16.37
N SER A 447 7.09 -19.35 17.35
CA SER A 447 7.51 -18.51 18.49
C SER A 447 6.80 -18.93 19.76
#